data_9dc0184f795410ce417009689e667873
#
_entry.id   9dc0184f795410ce417009689e667873
#
_cell.length_a   1.000
_cell.length_b   1.000
_cell.length_c   1.000
_cell.angle_alpha   90.00
_cell.angle_beta   90.00
_cell.angle_gamma   90.00
#
_symmetry.space_group_name_H-M   'P 1'
#
loop_
_entity.id
_entity.type
_entity.pdbx_description
1 polymer ?
#
loop_
_entity_poly.entity_id
_entity_poly.type
_entity_poly.pdbx_seq_one_letter_code
_entity_poly.pdbx_strand_id
1 'polypeptide(L)'
;MRGVIDLENNHNPKKHLFYCFHGTTKTNADKIVREKNFIWKKRSNHWLGKGVYFFIDDSDKAKWWASKCIKDKDEKVVVETEVCIDNDRLFNLDTEQAKKYLDKYIKEAYSNMVVRNAMVEPNKHLSFLEMRCVCLDVISKINSYQAIKCTFLDKKIKYEYLSSIEGGIMNTACQLCVKDCSIIKYDKIRVYSMEEV
;
A
#
# COMPACT_ATOMS: atom_id res chain seq x y z
N MET A 1 -23.50 41.61 -27.88
CA MET A 1 -23.71 40.76 -26.70
C MET A 1 -23.36 39.32 -27.08
N ARG A 2 -22.19 38.83 -26.70
CA ARG A 2 -21.79 37.41 -26.88
C ARG A 2 -21.89 36.76 -25.51
N GLY A 3 -22.83 35.84 -25.41
CA GLY A 3 -22.99 35.06 -24.17
C GLY A 3 -21.77 34.18 -23.92
N VAL A 4 -21.19 34.35 -22.76
CA VAL A 4 -20.20 33.44 -22.20
C VAL A 4 -20.96 32.21 -21.76
N ILE A 5 -20.71 31.09 -22.43
CA ILE A 5 -21.19 29.76 -21.95
C ILE A 5 -20.20 29.34 -20.87
N ASP A 6 -20.59 29.47 -19.60
CA ASP A 6 -19.93 28.83 -18.49
C ASP A 6 -20.12 27.31 -18.61
N LEU A 7 -19.11 26.65 -19.14
CA LEU A 7 -18.96 25.20 -19.00
C LEU A 7 -18.56 24.92 -17.55
N GLU A 8 -19.53 24.74 -16.67
CA GLU A 8 -19.31 24.12 -15.39
C GLU A 8 -18.73 22.72 -15.67
N ASN A 9 -17.42 22.61 -15.55
CA ASN A 9 -16.71 21.35 -15.51
C ASN A 9 -17.13 20.61 -14.25
N ASN A 10 -18.17 19.81 -14.35
CA ASN A 10 -18.61 18.87 -13.34
C ASN A 10 -17.58 17.72 -13.32
N HIS A 11 -16.37 18.00 -12.80
CA HIS A 11 -15.33 17.03 -12.58
C HIS A 11 -15.72 16.24 -11.32
N ASN A 12 -16.65 15.29 -11.50
CA ASN A 12 -16.86 14.28 -10.48
C ASN A 12 -15.62 13.35 -10.53
N PRO A 13 -14.69 13.44 -9.58
CA PRO A 13 -13.46 12.67 -9.63
C PRO A 13 -13.83 11.18 -9.65
N LYS A 14 -13.31 10.44 -10.64
CA LYS A 14 -13.49 8.99 -10.69
C LYS A 14 -12.95 8.39 -9.40
N LYS A 15 -13.80 7.66 -8.67
CA LYS A 15 -13.43 6.98 -7.43
C LYS A 15 -13.06 5.54 -7.72
N HIS A 16 -12.04 5.06 -7.03
CA HIS A 16 -11.73 3.64 -6.94
C HIS A 16 -12.31 3.08 -5.65
N LEU A 17 -12.96 1.94 -5.76
CA LEU A 17 -13.38 1.10 -4.63
C LEU A 17 -12.52 -0.15 -4.65
N PHE A 18 -11.80 -0.40 -3.54
CA PHE A 18 -10.99 -1.59 -3.36
C PHE A 18 -11.56 -2.45 -2.24
N TYR A 19 -11.66 -3.76 -2.48
CA TYR A 19 -11.92 -4.76 -1.45
C TYR A 19 -10.58 -5.15 -0.84
N CYS A 20 -10.43 -4.92 0.45
CA CYS A 20 -9.15 -4.89 1.13
C CYS A 20 -9.11 -5.89 2.28
N PHE A 21 -8.04 -6.69 2.35
CA PHE A 21 -7.83 -7.71 3.38
C PHE A 21 -6.56 -7.42 4.17
N HIS A 22 -6.67 -7.46 5.50
CA HIS A 22 -5.57 -7.20 6.42
C HIS A 22 -5.43 -8.34 7.43
N GLY A 23 -4.31 -9.07 7.36
CA GLY A 23 -3.99 -10.12 8.33
C GLY A 23 -3.49 -9.51 9.65
N THR A 24 -4.11 -9.88 10.77
CA THR A 24 -3.77 -9.36 12.09
C THR A 24 -4.07 -10.37 13.21
N THR A 25 -3.98 -9.94 14.48
CA THR A 25 -4.43 -10.74 15.64
C THR A 25 -5.86 -10.36 16.02
N LYS A 26 -6.57 -11.27 16.68
CA LYS A 26 -7.93 -11.06 17.18
C LYS A 26 -8.01 -9.81 18.06
N THR A 27 -7.08 -9.67 19.02
CA THR A 27 -7.02 -8.49 19.90
C THR A 27 -6.89 -7.18 19.12
N ASN A 28 -6.07 -7.15 18.05
CA ASN A 28 -5.94 -5.97 17.21
C ASN A 28 -7.21 -5.74 16.37
N ALA A 29 -7.82 -6.78 15.83
CA ALA A 29 -9.07 -6.68 15.08
C ALA A 29 -10.20 -6.09 15.94
N ASP A 30 -10.35 -6.57 17.17
CA ASP A 30 -11.35 -6.06 18.11
C ASP A 30 -11.13 -4.57 18.44
N LYS A 31 -9.87 -4.13 18.56
CA LYS A 31 -9.53 -2.72 18.70
C LYS A 31 -9.91 -1.90 17.46
N ILE A 32 -9.59 -2.40 16.27
CA ILE A 32 -9.91 -1.74 15.01
C ILE A 32 -11.42 -1.52 14.88
N VAL A 33 -12.23 -2.56 15.17
CA VAL A 33 -13.70 -2.48 15.11
C VAL A 33 -14.24 -1.48 16.14
N ARG A 34 -13.75 -1.56 17.39
CA ARG A 34 -14.23 -0.70 18.48
C ARG A 34 -13.83 0.76 18.29
N GLU A 35 -12.59 1.02 17.93
CA GLU A 35 -12.00 2.35 17.86
C GLU A 35 -12.14 2.99 16.48
N LYS A 36 -12.64 2.24 15.50
CA LYS A 36 -12.73 2.67 14.10
C LYS A 36 -11.41 3.30 13.63
N ASN A 37 -10.31 2.63 13.96
CA ASN A 37 -8.98 3.12 13.68
C ASN A 37 -7.98 1.97 13.50
N PHE A 38 -7.18 2.04 12.43
CA PHE A 38 -6.03 1.17 12.23
C PHE A 38 -4.78 1.83 12.79
N ILE A 39 -4.14 1.18 13.75
CA ILE A 39 -2.87 1.64 14.30
C ILE A 39 -1.75 0.92 13.57
N TRP A 40 -1.00 1.64 12.74
CA TRP A 40 0.20 1.10 12.12
C TRP A 40 1.42 1.29 13.03
N LYS A 41 2.31 0.28 13.04
CA LYS A 41 3.59 0.34 13.75
C LYS A 41 4.72 0.39 12.73
N LYS A 42 5.76 1.18 13.01
CA LYS A 42 6.97 1.18 12.18
C LYS A 42 7.60 -0.22 12.21
N ARG A 43 7.84 -0.79 11.04
CA ARG A 43 8.48 -2.10 10.85
C ARG A 43 9.62 -1.95 9.84
N SER A 44 10.63 -2.82 9.93
CA SER A 44 11.75 -2.84 8.98
C SER A 44 11.37 -3.36 7.58
N ASN A 45 10.24 -4.05 7.48
CA ASN A 45 9.75 -4.67 6.24
C ASN A 45 8.65 -3.87 5.53
N HIS A 46 8.57 -2.57 5.75
CA HIS A 46 7.70 -1.71 4.96
C HIS A 46 8.25 -1.56 3.54
N TRP A 47 7.39 -1.71 2.53
CA TRP A 47 7.78 -1.64 1.12
C TRP A 47 7.27 -0.39 0.41
N LEU A 48 6.19 0.20 0.92
CA LEU A 48 5.53 1.41 0.40
C LEU A 48 5.55 2.57 1.40
N GLY A 49 6.48 2.55 2.38
CA GLY A 49 6.58 3.55 3.44
C GLY A 49 5.58 3.35 4.57
N LYS A 50 5.34 4.41 5.35
CA LYS A 50 4.44 4.39 6.51
C LYS A 50 2.99 4.27 6.07
N GLY A 51 2.19 3.47 6.77
CA GLY A 51 0.76 3.33 6.52
C GLY A 51 0.19 1.98 6.93
N VAL A 52 -1.10 1.79 6.71
CA VAL A 52 -1.80 0.51 6.88
C VAL A 52 -1.77 -0.24 5.57
N TYR A 53 -1.32 -1.50 5.62
CA TYR A 53 -1.16 -2.34 4.44
C TYR A 53 -2.33 -3.29 4.31
N PHE A 54 -2.89 -3.36 3.11
CA PHE A 54 -3.92 -4.30 2.72
C PHE A 54 -3.48 -5.09 1.49
N PHE A 55 -3.97 -6.31 1.36
CA PHE A 55 -4.00 -7.03 0.09
C PHE A 55 -5.34 -6.71 -0.61
N ILE A 56 -5.28 -6.38 -1.89
CA ILE A 56 -6.47 -6.08 -2.69
C ILE A 56 -6.97 -7.39 -3.29
N ASP A 57 -8.26 -7.70 -3.09
CA ASP A 57 -8.98 -8.86 -3.64
C ASP A 57 -8.32 -10.23 -3.33
N ASP A 58 -7.48 -10.30 -2.27
CA ASP A 58 -6.69 -11.51 -1.96
C ASP A 58 -6.65 -11.77 -0.45
N SER A 59 -7.64 -12.49 0.04
CA SER A 59 -7.74 -12.90 1.45
C SER A 59 -6.67 -13.93 1.82
N ASP A 60 -6.28 -14.81 0.88
CA ASP A 60 -5.27 -15.83 1.13
C ASP A 60 -3.90 -15.23 1.41
N LYS A 61 -3.53 -14.13 0.75
CA LYS A 61 -2.32 -13.39 1.08
C LYS A 61 -2.40 -12.76 2.47
N ALA A 62 -3.56 -12.26 2.88
CA ALA A 62 -3.75 -11.73 4.22
C ALA A 62 -3.64 -12.84 5.29
N LYS A 63 -4.21 -14.02 5.04
CA LYS A 63 -4.05 -15.23 5.87
C LYS A 63 -2.58 -15.64 5.98
N TRP A 64 -1.92 -15.75 4.83
CA TRP A 64 -0.50 -16.09 4.79
C TRP A 64 0.34 -15.11 5.61
N TRP A 65 0.06 -13.80 5.47
CA TRP A 65 0.74 -12.76 6.24
C TRP A 65 0.51 -12.92 7.74
N ALA A 66 -0.74 -13.10 8.17
CA ALA A 66 -1.08 -13.31 9.58
C ALA A 66 -0.36 -14.54 10.16
N SER A 67 -0.33 -15.65 9.43
CA SER A 67 0.27 -16.92 9.87
C SER A 67 1.80 -16.85 9.92
N LYS A 68 2.46 -16.24 8.96
CA LYS A 68 3.93 -16.31 8.79
C LYS A 68 4.66 -15.11 9.36
N CYS A 69 4.03 -13.93 9.35
CA CYS A 69 4.70 -12.68 9.70
C CYS A 69 4.32 -12.15 11.08
N ILE A 70 3.20 -12.60 11.64
CA ILE A 70 2.76 -12.24 13.00
C ILE A 70 3.18 -13.33 13.97
N LYS A 71 4.19 -13.03 14.79
CA LYS A 71 4.76 -13.97 15.76
C LYS A 71 4.03 -13.99 17.11
N ASP A 72 3.02 -13.15 17.28
CA ASP A 72 2.21 -13.10 18.47
C ASP A 72 1.49 -14.46 18.70
N LYS A 73 1.28 -14.85 19.98
CA LYS A 73 0.57 -16.08 20.35
C LYS A 73 -0.96 -15.94 20.26
N ASP A 74 -1.46 -14.69 20.11
CA ASP A 74 -2.87 -14.39 19.94
C ASP A 74 -3.42 -15.04 18.67
N GLU A 75 -4.72 -15.32 18.67
CA GLU A 75 -5.45 -15.84 17.53
C GLU A 75 -5.25 -14.96 16.29
N LYS A 76 -5.04 -15.57 15.13
CA LYS A 76 -4.86 -14.90 13.85
C LYS A 76 -6.22 -14.77 13.17
N VAL A 77 -6.46 -13.60 12.59
CA VAL A 77 -7.70 -13.29 11.88
C VAL A 77 -7.39 -12.43 10.66
N VAL A 78 -8.34 -12.40 9.75
CA VAL A 78 -8.35 -11.50 8.60
C VAL A 78 -9.44 -10.45 8.80
N VAL A 79 -9.07 -9.19 8.63
CA VAL A 79 -10.01 -8.06 8.58
C VAL A 79 -10.24 -7.71 7.12
N GLU A 80 -11.49 -7.84 6.67
CA GLU A 80 -11.98 -7.35 5.39
C GLU A 80 -12.58 -5.96 5.56
N THR A 81 -12.35 -5.09 4.59
CA THR A 81 -12.99 -3.76 4.52
C THR A 81 -12.96 -3.24 3.09
N GLU A 82 -13.66 -2.15 2.85
CA GLU A 82 -13.62 -1.39 1.61
C GLU A 82 -12.80 -0.10 1.81
N VAL A 83 -12.02 0.25 0.79
CA VAL A 83 -11.31 1.52 0.71
C VAL A 83 -11.80 2.26 -0.52
N CYS A 84 -12.35 3.47 -0.31
CA CYS A 84 -12.86 4.32 -1.38
C CYS A 84 -11.97 5.57 -1.52
N ILE A 85 -11.36 5.76 -2.68
CA ILE A 85 -10.37 6.82 -2.90
C ILE A 85 -10.57 7.51 -4.25
N ASP A 86 -10.41 8.81 -4.28
CA ASP A 86 -10.40 9.58 -5.51
C ASP A 86 -9.14 9.26 -6.34
N ASN A 87 -9.30 9.21 -7.66
CA ASN A 87 -8.23 8.78 -8.56
C ASN A 87 -6.97 9.66 -8.45
N ASP A 88 -7.13 10.95 -8.23
CA ASP A 88 -6.05 11.93 -8.08
C ASP A 88 -5.34 11.84 -6.70
N ARG A 89 -5.94 11.13 -5.73
CA ARG A 89 -5.37 10.86 -4.40
C ARG A 89 -4.69 9.50 -4.28
N LEU A 90 -4.70 8.71 -5.36
CA LEU A 90 -4.07 7.39 -5.43
C LEU A 90 -2.75 7.47 -6.19
N PHE A 91 -1.63 7.14 -5.54
CA PHE A 91 -0.37 6.92 -6.23
C PHE A 91 -0.26 5.46 -6.70
N ASN A 92 -0.62 5.22 -7.96
CA ASN A 92 -0.67 3.88 -8.54
C ASN A 92 0.68 3.51 -9.20
N LEU A 93 1.53 2.78 -8.47
CA LEU A 93 2.84 2.31 -8.95
C LEU A 93 2.76 1.16 -9.98
N ASP A 94 1.58 0.67 -10.32
CA ASP A 94 1.44 -0.30 -11.42
C ASP A 94 1.54 0.39 -12.79
N THR A 95 1.41 1.73 -12.83
CA THR A 95 1.56 2.50 -14.07
C THR A 95 3.03 2.81 -14.36
N GLU A 96 3.38 2.82 -15.64
CA GLU A 96 4.73 3.14 -16.10
C GLU A 96 5.12 4.59 -15.73
N GLN A 97 4.18 5.52 -15.83
CA GLN A 97 4.41 6.93 -15.48
C GLN A 97 4.78 7.10 -14.00
N ALA A 98 4.06 6.45 -13.09
CA ALA A 98 4.33 6.52 -11.66
C ALA A 98 5.68 5.89 -11.30
N LYS A 99 6.05 4.76 -11.95
CA LYS A 99 7.36 4.12 -11.77
C LYS A 99 8.50 5.04 -12.21
N LYS A 100 8.40 5.66 -13.38
CA LYS A 100 9.40 6.61 -13.89
C LYS A 100 9.53 7.83 -12.97
N TYR A 101 8.40 8.36 -12.50
CA TYR A 101 8.41 9.47 -11.55
C TYR A 101 9.13 9.11 -10.26
N LEU A 102 8.81 7.96 -9.66
CA LEU A 102 9.44 7.48 -8.43
C LEU A 102 10.94 7.22 -8.63
N ASP A 103 11.33 6.58 -9.73
CA ASP A 103 12.74 6.27 -10.03
C ASP A 103 13.57 7.55 -10.15
N LYS A 104 13.08 8.54 -10.89
CA LYS A 104 13.71 9.85 -11.00
C LYS A 104 13.85 10.53 -9.64
N TYR A 105 12.78 10.51 -8.83
CA TYR A 105 12.77 11.13 -7.49
C TYR A 105 13.80 10.47 -6.55
N ILE A 106 13.86 9.14 -6.55
CA ILE A 106 14.84 8.39 -5.75
C ILE A 106 16.28 8.72 -6.19
N LYS A 107 16.53 8.76 -7.50
CA LYS A 107 17.85 9.10 -8.06
C LYS A 107 18.31 10.49 -7.60
N GLU A 108 17.43 11.48 -7.66
CA GLU A 108 17.73 12.85 -7.22
C GLU A 108 17.96 12.91 -5.70
N ALA A 109 17.11 12.25 -4.91
CA ALA A 109 17.24 12.19 -3.47
C ALA A 109 18.55 11.49 -3.03
N TYR A 110 18.90 10.38 -3.72
CA TYR A 110 20.14 9.64 -3.45
C TYR A 110 21.37 10.48 -3.78
N SER A 111 21.40 11.16 -4.93
CA SER A 111 22.52 12.03 -5.33
C SER A 111 22.71 13.17 -4.32
N ASN A 112 21.63 13.82 -3.88
CA ASN A 112 21.69 14.87 -2.87
C ASN A 112 22.15 14.34 -1.51
N MET A 113 21.78 13.12 -1.14
CA MET A 113 22.19 12.50 0.12
C MET A 113 23.67 12.09 0.10
N VAL A 114 24.17 11.55 -1.00
CA VAL A 114 25.60 11.23 -1.18
C VAL A 114 26.45 12.49 -1.03
N VAL A 115 26.03 13.60 -1.66
CA VAL A 115 26.71 14.90 -1.53
C VAL A 115 26.68 15.41 -0.08
N ARG A 116 25.54 15.32 0.61
CA ARG A 116 25.41 15.73 2.02
C ARG A 116 26.25 14.86 2.97
N ASN A 117 26.21 13.53 2.80
CA ASN A 117 26.96 12.60 3.65
C ASN A 117 28.48 12.74 3.46
N ALA A 118 28.94 13.08 2.25
CA ALA A 118 30.31 13.42 2.01
C ALA A 118 30.77 14.70 2.78
N MET A 119 29.79 15.56 3.13
CA MET A 119 30.06 16.81 3.84
C MET A 119 29.85 16.74 5.37
N VAL A 120 28.98 15.81 5.89
CA VAL A 120 28.49 15.90 7.27
C VAL A 120 28.66 14.62 8.11
N GLU A 121 28.44 13.42 7.57
CA GLU A 121 28.59 12.15 8.30
C GLU A 121 28.87 10.96 7.36
N PRO A 122 30.09 10.40 7.35
CA PRO A 122 30.45 9.35 6.38
C PRO A 122 29.79 7.96 6.58
N ASN A 123 29.04 7.70 7.65
CA ASN A 123 28.66 6.33 8.06
C ASN A 123 27.16 6.01 8.12
N LYS A 124 26.27 6.87 7.64
CA LYS A 124 24.83 6.60 7.69
C LYS A 124 24.21 6.42 6.30
N HIS A 125 24.45 5.27 5.69
CA HIS A 125 23.85 4.91 4.41
C HIS A 125 22.47 4.25 4.63
N LEU A 126 21.42 4.87 4.09
CA LEU A 126 20.11 4.20 3.95
C LEU A 126 20.19 3.13 2.86
N SER A 127 19.62 1.97 3.11
CA SER A 127 19.42 0.96 2.07
C SER A 127 18.49 1.50 0.97
N PHE A 128 18.53 0.90 -0.23
CA PHE A 128 17.60 1.27 -1.31
C PHE A 128 16.13 1.13 -0.89
N LEU A 129 15.81 0.14 -0.07
CA LEU A 129 14.46 -0.06 0.44
C LEU A 129 14.03 1.08 1.37
N GLU A 130 14.90 1.47 2.30
CA GLU A 130 14.62 2.57 3.21
C GLU A 130 14.50 3.90 2.46
N MET A 131 15.40 4.16 1.51
CA MET A 131 15.34 5.35 0.65
C MET A 131 14.02 5.39 -0.13
N ARG A 132 13.61 4.28 -0.74
CA ARG A 132 12.32 4.19 -1.45
C ARG A 132 11.15 4.51 -0.53
N CYS A 133 11.15 3.96 0.69
CA CYS A 133 10.09 4.23 1.66
C CYS A 133 10.03 5.70 2.07
N VAL A 134 11.18 6.32 2.32
CA VAL A 134 11.26 7.76 2.63
C VAL A 134 10.75 8.60 1.46
N CYS A 135 11.19 8.30 0.24
CA CYS A 135 10.74 9.01 -0.96
C CYS A 135 9.22 8.88 -1.16
N LEU A 136 8.66 7.69 -0.97
CA LEU A 136 7.21 7.46 -1.08
C LEU A 136 6.42 8.23 -0.02
N ASP A 137 6.91 8.31 1.21
CA ASP A 137 6.27 9.10 2.28
C ASP A 137 6.31 10.60 1.95
N VAL A 138 7.43 11.11 1.42
CA VAL A 138 7.57 12.51 1.02
C VAL A 138 6.68 12.83 -0.19
N ILE A 139 6.71 11.99 -1.23
CA ILE A 139 5.86 12.14 -2.43
C ILE A 139 4.39 12.14 -2.04
N SER A 140 3.97 11.24 -1.16
CA SER A 140 2.58 11.19 -0.69
C SER A 140 2.17 12.46 0.02
N LYS A 141 3.04 13.00 0.87
CA LYS A 141 2.77 14.24 1.60
C LYS A 141 2.68 15.46 0.67
N ILE A 142 3.63 15.60 -0.26
CA ILE A 142 3.68 16.76 -1.18
C ILE A 142 2.47 16.78 -2.12
N ASN A 143 2.08 15.60 -2.64
CA ASN A 143 0.97 15.48 -3.60
C ASN A 143 -0.37 15.15 -2.91
N SER A 144 -0.42 15.09 -1.59
CA SER A 144 -1.61 14.75 -0.81
C SER A 144 -2.20 13.39 -1.19
N TYR A 145 -1.37 12.41 -1.57
CA TYR A 145 -1.84 11.05 -1.84
C TYR A 145 -2.28 10.37 -0.55
N GLN A 146 -3.50 9.82 -0.56
CA GLN A 146 -4.10 9.12 0.57
C GLN A 146 -3.73 7.64 0.61
N ALA A 147 -3.35 7.07 -0.53
CA ALA A 147 -2.84 5.70 -0.59
C ALA A 147 -1.85 5.50 -1.74
N ILE A 148 -1.04 4.43 -1.60
CA ILE A 148 -0.13 3.95 -2.64
C ILE A 148 -0.54 2.51 -2.98
N LYS A 149 -0.77 2.22 -4.27
CA LYS A 149 -1.03 0.88 -4.80
C LYS A 149 0.20 0.36 -5.53
N CYS A 150 0.57 -0.90 -5.28
CA CYS A 150 1.64 -1.57 -6.01
C CYS A 150 1.43 -3.08 -6.05
N THR A 151 1.61 -3.67 -7.22
CA THR A 151 1.63 -5.11 -7.42
C THR A 151 3.06 -5.63 -7.37
N PHE A 152 3.35 -6.52 -6.41
CA PHE A 152 4.66 -7.14 -6.23
C PHE A 152 4.65 -8.55 -6.80
N LEU A 153 5.77 -8.93 -7.42
CA LEU A 153 6.00 -10.30 -7.83
C LEU A 153 6.28 -11.17 -6.59
N ASP A 154 5.47 -12.22 -6.39
CA ASP A 154 5.71 -13.22 -5.35
C ASP A 154 6.50 -14.39 -5.93
N LYS A 155 7.81 -14.40 -5.67
CA LYS A 155 8.73 -15.44 -6.15
C LYS A 155 8.67 -16.75 -5.37
N LYS A 156 7.96 -16.78 -4.23
CA LYS A 156 7.95 -17.93 -3.33
C LYS A 156 6.91 -18.98 -3.70
N ILE A 157 5.84 -18.59 -4.34
CA ILE A 157 4.79 -19.50 -4.78
C ILE A 157 4.98 -19.78 -6.26
N LYS A 158 5.18 -21.05 -6.61
CA LYS A 158 5.24 -21.53 -7.98
C LYS A 158 4.07 -22.48 -8.19
N TYR A 159 3.27 -22.21 -9.17
CA TYR A 159 2.24 -23.13 -9.63
C TYR A 159 2.84 -24.06 -10.67
N GLU A 160 2.73 -25.36 -10.45
CA GLU A 160 3.37 -26.37 -11.29
C GLU A 160 3.04 -26.20 -12.77
N TYR A 161 1.77 -25.97 -13.08
CA TYR A 161 1.31 -25.84 -14.47
C TYR A 161 1.30 -24.41 -15.00
N LEU A 162 0.94 -23.42 -14.16
CA LEU A 162 0.83 -22.02 -14.60
C LEU A 162 2.18 -21.33 -14.78
N SER A 163 3.17 -21.73 -13.99
CA SER A 163 4.51 -21.11 -14.02
C SER A 163 5.44 -21.71 -15.08
N SER A 164 5.10 -22.87 -15.66
CA SER A 164 5.92 -23.58 -16.64
C SER A 164 5.63 -23.20 -18.10
N ILE A 165 4.55 -22.47 -18.35
CA ILE A 165 4.15 -22.06 -19.70
C ILE A 165 4.86 -20.76 -20.05
N GLU A 166 5.48 -20.70 -21.23
CA GLU A 166 6.05 -19.46 -21.78
C GLU A 166 4.98 -18.36 -21.83
N GLY A 167 5.23 -17.23 -21.17
CA GLY A 167 4.20 -16.21 -20.92
C GLY A 167 3.22 -16.53 -19.79
N GLY A 168 3.55 -17.50 -18.91
CA GLY A 168 2.69 -18.01 -17.85
C GLY A 168 2.22 -16.96 -16.84
N ILE A 169 1.16 -17.32 -16.11
CA ILE A 169 0.57 -16.48 -15.08
C ILE A 169 1.53 -16.39 -13.89
N MET A 170 1.96 -15.17 -13.59
CA MET A 170 2.87 -14.92 -12.48
C MET A 170 2.07 -14.77 -11.18
N ASN A 171 2.58 -15.38 -10.12
CA ASN A 171 2.03 -15.13 -8.79
C ASN A 171 2.44 -13.74 -8.30
N THR A 172 1.46 -12.92 -7.99
CA THR A 172 1.64 -11.53 -7.56
C THR A 172 0.91 -11.27 -6.26
N ALA A 173 1.28 -10.19 -5.59
CA ALA A 173 0.57 -9.67 -4.42
C ALA A 173 0.28 -8.18 -4.66
N CYS A 174 -0.98 -7.87 -4.92
CA CYS A 174 -1.42 -6.49 -5.05
C CYS A 174 -1.64 -5.89 -3.66
N GLN A 175 -0.89 -4.85 -3.33
CA GLN A 175 -0.96 -4.19 -2.02
C GLN A 175 -1.41 -2.74 -2.13
N LEU A 176 -2.21 -2.32 -1.15
CA LEU A 176 -2.59 -0.94 -0.91
C LEU A 176 -1.99 -0.50 0.43
N CYS A 177 -1.14 0.51 0.41
CA CYS A 177 -0.65 1.18 1.61
C CYS A 177 -1.45 2.44 1.84
N VAL A 178 -2.38 2.41 2.78
CA VAL A 178 -3.24 3.54 3.16
C VAL A 178 -2.46 4.47 4.08
N LYS A 179 -2.31 5.73 3.67
CA LYS A 179 -1.63 6.81 4.41
C LYS A 179 -2.61 7.60 5.27
N ASP A 180 -3.84 7.76 4.77
CA ASP A 180 -4.93 8.46 5.43
C ASP A 180 -6.08 7.47 5.69
N CYS A 181 -6.25 7.07 6.94
CA CYS A 181 -7.25 6.08 7.33
C CYS A 181 -8.71 6.57 7.20
N SER A 182 -8.95 7.84 6.90
CA SER A 182 -10.31 8.38 6.69
C SER A 182 -11.02 7.79 5.46
N ILE A 183 -10.24 7.25 4.50
CA ILE A 183 -10.78 6.61 3.29
C ILE A 183 -11.24 5.16 3.49
N ILE A 184 -11.01 4.59 4.69
CA ILE A 184 -11.41 3.22 5.04
C ILE A 184 -12.88 3.22 5.48
N LYS A 185 -13.67 2.28 4.96
CA LYS A 185 -15.08 2.10 5.30
C LYS A 185 -15.22 1.25 6.56
N TYR A 186 -15.14 1.87 7.73
CA TYR A 186 -15.23 1.17 9.02
C TYR A 186 -16.59 0.49 9.27
N ASP A 187 -17.65 0.96 8.64
CA ASP A 187 -18.99 0.35 8.65
C ASP A 187 -19.09 -0.94 7.81
N LYS A 188 -18.07 -1.20 6.97
CA LYS A 188 -17.96 -2.39 6.12
C LYS A 188 -16.97 -3.43 6.65
N ILE A 189 -16.41 -3.20 7.85
CA ILE A 189 -15.45 -4.14 8.43
C ILE A 189 -16.14 -5.46 8.77
N ARG A 190 -15.51 -6.56 8.33
CA ARG A 190 -15.80 -7.92 8.74
C ARG A 190 -14.52 -8.58 9.25
N VAL A 191 -14.64 -9.42 10.26
CA VAL A 191 -13.52 -10.15 10.84
C VAL A 191 -13.78 -11.64 10.66
N TYR A 192 -12.84 -12.33 10.06
CA TYR A 192 -12.92 -13.76 9.77
C TYR A 192 -11.83 -14.52 10.52
N SER A 193 -12.17 -15.71 10.98
CA SER A 193 -11.16 -16.68 11.41
C SER A 193 -10.30 -17.14 10.23
N MET A 194 -9.20 -17.83 10.52
CA MET A 194 -8.31 -18.35 9.46
C MET A 194 -8.95 -19.44 8.61
N GLU A 195 -10.07 -20.03 9.06
CA GLU A 195 -10.78 -21.13 8.40
C GLU A 195 -11.95 -20.65 7.51
N GLU A 196 -12.48 -19.44 7.77
CA GLU A 196 -13.72 -18.92 7.15
C GLU A 196 -13.52 -18.11 5.87
N VAL A 197 -12.31 -17.73 5.52
CA VAL A 197 -12.03 -16.82 4.36
C VAL A 197 -11.49 -17.60 3.19
#